data_8ca24a494358cc888b5604ea367a6e12
#
_entry.id   8ca24a494358cc888b5604ea367a6e12
#
_cell.length_a   1.000
_cell.length_b   1.000
_cell.length_c   1.000
_cell.angle_alpha   90.00
_cell.angle_beta   90.00
_cell.angle_gamma   90.00
#
_symmetry.space_group_name_H-M   'P 1'
#
loop_
_entity.id
_entity.type
_entity.pdbx_description
1 polymer ?
#
loop_
_entity_poly.entity_id
_entity_poly.type
_entity_poly.pdbx_seq_one_letter_code
_entity_poly.pdbx_strand_id
1 'polypeptide(L)'
;MFIVNSYSLAVVFCFITMLCWGSWGNTQKLAAKSWRYELFYWDYVIGMVIFSLLLAFTAGSIGTEGRPFLQDLGQASWESIGWVLLGAVVFNVSNILLSASTSIAGMAVAFPLGVGIALVMGVLNNLLLHPVAGQNTALLWLGVALVVLAIVCNGVASGKVSGGQKDAAKNRKGIILALVAGIVMSFFSALVYNGVDLENFAAPAAGKVTPYTAMVIFSLGVFLSNIVVNTIVMKKPFVGEPVTYSQYFAGNFKTHLVGMLGGAIWGLGTALNYISAGTAGAAVSYALGQGAPMIAAIWGVFIWKEFKGAPKQVYTLLGVMFVLFVAGLTSIVMAGM
;
A
#
# COMPACT_ATOMS: atom_id res chain seq x y z
N MET A 1 -9.07 19.71 12.78
CA MET A 1 -9.09 18.56 11.88
C MET A 1 -9.88 17.40 12.50
N PHE A 2 -10.24 16.38 11.73
CA PHE A 2 -10.83 15.15 12.28
C PHE A 2 -9.76 14.27 12.93
N ILE A 3 -10.02 13.77 14.15
CA ILE A 3 -9.09 12.93 14.93
C ILE A 3 -9.80 11.65 15.36
N VAL A 4 -9.07 10.53 15.32
CA VAL A 4 -9.55 9.23 15.79
C VAL A 4 -9.15 9.05 17.24
N ASN A 5 -10.15 9.04 18.14
CA ASN A 5 -9.96 8.99 19.58
C ASN A 5 -10.29 7.61 20.20
N SER A 6 -10.67 6.62 19.40
CA SER A 6 -10.98 5.28 19.90
C SER A 6 -10.28 4.20 19.10
N TYR A 7 -9.78 3.18 19.81
CA TYR A 7 -9.14 2.01 19.20
C TYR A 7 -10.07 1.31 18.19
N SER A 8 -11.34 1.11 18.55
CA SER A 8 -12.32 0.48 17.65
C SER A 8 -12.47 1.23 16.33
N LEU A 9 -12.54 2.57 16.36
CA LEU A 9 -12.63 3.37 15.14
C LEU A 9 -11.33 3.30 14.32
N ALA A 10 -10.17 3.32 15.00
CA ALA A 10 -8.88 3.14 14.34
C ALA A 10 -8.80 1.78 13.61
N VAL A 11 -9.27 0.71 14.25
CA VAL A 11 -9.34 -0.63 13.63
C VAL A 11 -10.29 -0.64 12.43
N VAL A 12 -11.46 -0.01 12.51
CA VAL A 12 -12.37 0.13 11.35
C VAL A 12 -11.68 0.84 10.19
N PHE A 13 -10.93 1.90 10.46
CA PHE A 13 -10.18 2.62 9.44
C PHE A 13 -9.06 1.76 8.84
N CYS A 14 -8.38 0.94 9.65
CA CYS A 14 -7.41 -0.03 9.15
C CYS A 14 -8.06 -1.09 8.24
N PHE A 15 -9.29 -1.52 8.52
CA PHE A 15 -10.03 -2.40 7.61
C PHE A 15 -10.42 -1.70 6.32
N ILE A 16 -10.81 -0.41 6.36
CA ILE A 16 -11.05 0.37 5.14
C ILE A 16 -9.73 0.54 4.35
N THR A 17 -8.61 0.78 5.04
CA THR A 17 -7.27 0.76 4.41
C THR A 17 -7.04 -0.54 3.66
N MET A 18 -7.28 -1.67 4.31
CA MET A 18 -7.14 -3.00 3.70
C MET A 18 -8.02 -3.16 2.46
N LEU A 19 -9.29 -2.71 2.52
CA LEU A 19 -10.20 -2.70 1.37
C LEU A 19 -9.65 -1.86 0.23
N CYS A 20 -9.16 -0.66 0.52
CA CYS A 20 -8.59 0.25 -0.48
C CYS A 20 -7.32 -0.32 -1.11
N TRP A 21 -6.37 -0.77 -0.29
CA TRP A 21 -5.10 -1.31 -0.78
C TRP A 21 -5.27 -2.62 -1.54
N GLY A 22 -6.29 -3.43 -1.21
CA GLY A 22 -6.62 -4.64 -1.97
C GLY A 22 -7.45 -4.42 -3.22
N SER A 23 -8.02 -3.22 -3.40
CA SER A 23 -8.95 -2.93 -4.51
C SER A 23 -8.37 -2.05 -5.62
N TRP A 24 -7.42 -1.14 -5.34
CA TRP A 24 -6.88 -0.21 -6.35
C TRP A 24 -6.30 -0.90 -7.59
N GLY A 25 -5.68 -2.07 -7.41
CA GLY A 25 -5.12 -2.85 -8.52
C GLY A 25 -6.14 -3.29 -9.57
N ASN A 26 -7.44 -3.29 -9.23
CA ASN A 26 -8.49 -3.58 -10.20
C ASN A 26 -8.62 -2.45 -11.23
N THR A 27 -8.32 -1.20 -10.87
CA THR A 27 -8.31 -0.09 -11.83
C THR A 27 -7.17 -0.25 -12.85
N GLN A 28 -6.00 -0.71 -12.41
CA GLN A 28 -4.90 -1.07 -13.31
C GLN A 28 -5.30 -2.21 -14.25
N LYS A 29 -5.99 -3.24 -13.73
CA LYS A 29 -6.48 -4.37 -14.53
C LYS A 29 -7.52 -3.91 -15.57
N LEU A 30 -8.41 -2.99 -15.21
CA LEU A 30 -9.38 -2.41 -16.14
C LEU A 30 -8.69 -1.59 -17.24
N ALA A 31 -7.65 -0.82 -16.90
CA ALA A 31 -6.87 -0.01 -17.83
C ALA A 31 -5.95 -0.85 -18.74
N ALA A 32 -5.47 -2.01 -18.27
CA ALA A 32 -4.42 -2.80 -18.92
C ALA A 32 -4.74 -3.29 -20.34
N LYS A 33 -6.00 -3.25 -20.77
CA LYS A 33 -6.40 -3.60 -22.15
C LYS A 33 -5.89 -2.59 -23.18
N SER A 34 -5.70 -1.34 -22.81
CA SER A 34 -5.29 -0.24 -23.69
C SER A 34 -4.15 0.61 -23.11
N TRP A 35 -3.76 0.39 -21.88
CA TRP A 35 -2.87 1.26 -21.13
C TRP A 35 -1.79 0.47 -20.40
N ARG A 36 -0.56 0.66 -20.76
CA ARG A 36 0.58 0.01 -20.09
C ARG A 36 0.74 0.56 -18.67
N TYR A 37 1.29 -0.26 -17.75
CA TYR A 37 1.39 0.10 -16.34
C TYR A 37 2.24 1.35 -16.10
N GLU A 38 3.26 1.61 -16.92
CA GLU A 38 4.11 2.79 -16.82
C GLU A 38 3.32 4.08 -17.12
N LEU A 39 2.37 4.03 -18.03
CA LEU A 39 1.48 5.14 -18.36
C LEU A 39 0.38 5.31 -17.30
N PHE A 40 -0.25 4.19 -16.91
CA PHE A 40 -1.23 4.14 -15.83
C PHE A 40 -0.69 4.73 -14.53
N TYR A 41 0.58 4.51 -14.22
CA TYR A 41 1.20 4.93 -12.99
C TYR A 41 1.30 6.46 -12.85
N TRP A 42 1.34 7.21 -13.96
CA TRP A 42 1.22 8.67 -13.95
C TRP A 42 -0.15 9.12 -13.44
N ASP A 43 -1.20 8.54 -13.99
CA ASP A 43 -2.57 8.86 -13.58
C ASP A 43 -2.84 8.48 -12.13
N TYR A 44 -2.33 7.33 -11.72
CA TYR A 44 -2.40 6.86 -10.34
C TYR A 44 -1.75 7.87 -9.37
N VAL A 45 -0.56 8.34 -9.66
CA VAL A 45 0.13 9.32 -8.80
C VAL A 45 -0.60 10.67 -8.79
N ILE A 46 -1.08 11.15 -9.94
CA ILE A 46 -1.89 12.37 -10.02
C ILE A 46 -3.18 12.24 -9.19
N GLY A 47 -3.87 11.11 -9.30
CA GLY A 47 -5.08 10.84 -8.52
C GLY A 47 -4.81 10.84 -7.01
N MET A 48 -3.66 10.32 -6.59
CA MET A 48 -3.22 10.33 -5.19
C MET A 48 -2.99 11.77 -4.69
N VAL A 49 -2.31 12.63 -5.49
CA VAL A 49 -2.07 14.04 -5.15
C VAL A 49 -3.38 14.80 -5.02
N ILE A 50 -4.27 14.69 -6.02
CA ILE A 50 -5.57 15.37 -5.99
C ILE A 50 -6.36 14.96 -4.75
N PHE A 51 -6.44 13.65 -4.49
CA PHE A 51 -7.17 13.14 -3.33
C PHE A 51 -6.56 13.63 -2.00
N SER A 52 -5.23 13.62 -1.85
CA SER A 52 -4.57 14.07 -0.63
C SER A 52 -4.83 15.55 -0.34
N LEU A 53 -4.82 16.40 -1.37
CA LEU A 53 -5.16 17.81 -1.24
C LEU A 53 -6.64 18.01 -0.84
N LEU A 54 -7.57 17.31 -1.49
CA LEU A 54 -8.98 17.35 -1.12
C LEU A 54 -9.18 16.97 0.35
N LEU A 55 -8.53 15.89 0.80
CA LEU A 55 -8.62 15.43 2.18
C LEU A 55 -8.02 16.44 3.17
N ALA A 56 -6.87 17.04 2.84
CA ALA A 56 -6.20 18.02 3.68
C ALA A 56 -7.02 19.30 3.86
N PHE A 57 -7.64 19.81 2.79
CA PHE A 57 -8.50 20.99 2.84
C PHE A 57 -9.89 20.73 3.43
N THR A 58 -10.31 19.46 3.56
CA THR A 58 -11.59 19.08 4.17
C THR A 58 -11.35 18.52 5.58
N ALA A 59 -11.25 17.21 5.75
CA ALA A 59 -11.10 16.56 7.05
C ALA A 59 -9.84 17.01 7.82
N GLY A 60 -8.78 17.38 7.11
CA GLY A 60 -7.53 17.91 7.70
C GLY A 60 -7.60 19.39 8.11
N SER A 61 -8.67 20.12 7.76
CA SER A 61 -8.79 21.55 8.05
C SER A 61 -10.10 21.91 8.77
N ILE A 62 -11.14 21.09 8.63
CA ILE A 62 -12.45 21.32 9.23
C ILE A 62 -12.53 20.60 10.58
N GLY A 63 -12.81 21.32 11.65
CA GLY A 63 -12.92 20.79 13.01
C GLY A 63 -12.28 21.73 14.02
N THR A 64 -12.46 21.40 15.30
CA THR A 64 -12.00 22.22 16.44
C THR A 64 -10.70 21.72 17.06
N GLU A 65 -10.27 20.50 16.71
CA GLU A 65 -9.09 19.85 17.28
C GLU A 65 -7.95 19.80 16.25
N GLY A 66 -6.71 19.78 16.76
CA GLY A 66 -5.49 19.69 15.96
C GLY A 66 -5.20 20.93 15.12
N ARG A 67 -4.07 20.92 14.42
CA ARG A 67 -3.68 22.00 13.52
C ARG A 67 -4.32 21.84 12.14
N PRO A 68 -5.01 22.87 11.60
CA PRO A 68 -5.47 22.85 10.20
C PRO A 68 -4.30 22.74 9.22
N PHE A 69 -4.55 22.15 8.06
CA PHE A 69 -3.53 21.79 7.07
C PHE A 69 -2.51 22.90 6.76
N LEU A 70 -2.96 24.12 6.40
CA LEU A 70 -2.05 25.20 6.03
C LEU A 70 -1.21 25.70 7.21
N GLN A 71 -1.78 25.75 8.41
CA GLN A 71 -1.05 26.11 9.62
C GLN A 71 -0.02 25.01 9.95
N ASP A 72 -0.40 23.75 9.83
CA ASP A 72 0.47 22.62 10.07
C ASP A 72 1.63 22.57 9.08
N LEU A 73 1.36 22.78 7.80
CA LEU A 73 2.39 22.84 6.76
C LEU A 73 3.35 24.03 6.99
N GLY A 74 2.83 25.18 7.40
CA GLY A 74 3.63 26.39 7.62
C GLY A 74 4.61 26.31 8.78
N GLN A 75 4.37 25.45 9.78
CA GLN A 75 5.25 25.22 10.92
C GLN A 75 6.12 23.96 10.80
N ALA A 76 5.89 23.14 9.79
CA ALA A 76 6.60 21.87 9.59
C ALA A 76 8.11 22.10 9.48
N SER A 77 8.90 21.33 10.22
CA SER A 77 10.35 21.38 10.11
C SER A 77 10.82 20.70 8.82
N TRP A 78 11.94 21.19 8.28
CA TRP A 78 12.58 20.54 7.12
C TRP A 78 12.97 19.08 7.41
N GLU A 79 13.26 18.74 8.66
CA GLU A 79 13.54 17.37 9.09
C GLU A 79 12.29 16.48 8.91
N SER A 80 11.13 16.93 9.43
CA SER A 80 9.87 16.18 9.30
C SER A 80 9.44 16.05 7.84
N ILE A 81 9.54 17.12 7.05
CA ILE A 81 9.29 17.08 5.60
C ILE A 81 10.24 16.09 4.93
N GLY A 82 11.52 16.11 5.28
CA GLY A 82 12.54 15.21 4.72
C GLY A 82 12.26 13.74 4.99
N TRP A 83 11.84 13.39 6.20
CA TRP A 83 11.45 12.02 6.54
C TRP A 83 10.26 11.53 5.73
N VAL A 84 9.22 12.35 5.59
CA VAL A 84 8.03 12.02 4.80
C VAL A 84 8.37 11.88 3.31
N LEU A 85 9.18 12.80 2.75
CA LEU A 85 9.65 12.71 1.37
C LEU A 85 10.51 11.47 1.12
N LEU A 86 11.39 11.11 2.07
CA LEU A 86 12.20 9.89 1.97
C LEU A 86 11.31 8.64 1.93
N GLY A 87 10.31 8.58 2.81
CA GLY A 87 9.31 7.51 2.80
C GLY A 87 8.55 7.42 1.46
N ALA A 88 8.22 8.58 0.87
CA ALA A 88 7.56 8.65 -0.43
C ALA A 88 8.43 8.13 -1.58
N VAL A 89 9.71 8.49 -1.62
CA VAL A 89 10.67 8.00 -2.63
C VAL A 89 10.84 6.48 -2.49
N VAL A 90 11.02 5.99 -1.28
CA VAL A 90 11.16 4.55 -0.97
C VAL A 90 9.91 3.79 -1.43
N PHE A 91 8.72 4.30 -1.11
CA PHE A 91 7.46 3.72 -1.59
C PHE A 91 7.38 3.70 -3.11
N ASN A 92 7.65 4.82 -3.79
CA ASN A 92 7.55 4.93 -5.24
C ASN A 92 8.45 3.92 -5.96
N VAL A 93 9.72 3.83 -5.55
CA VAL A 93 10.67 2.85 -6.11
C VAL A 93 10.17 1.43 -5.89
N SER A 94 9.77 1.08 -4.67
CA SER A 94 9.32 -0.28 -4.34
C SER A 94 8.05 -0.67 -5.09
N ASN A 95 7.09 0.25 -5.21
CA ASN A 95 5.81 -0.01 -5.87
C ASN A 95 5.97 -0.20 -7.40
N ILE A 96 6.87 0.55 -8.04
CA ILE A 96 7.23 0.34 -9.45
C ILE A 96 7.91 -1.02 -9.65
N LEU A 97 8.82 -1.42 -8.77
CA LEU A 97 9.46 -2.74 -8.82
C LEU A 97 8.46 -3.88 -8.63
N LEU A 98 7.50 -3.73 -7.72
CA LEU A 98 6.44 -4.71 -7.50
C LEU A 98 5.51 -4.81 -8.73
N SER A 99 5.16 -3.68 -9.34
CA SER A 99 4.37 -3.63 -10.58
C SER A 99 5.11 -4.33 -11.73
N ALA A 100 6.41 -4.09 -11.87
CA ALA A 100 7.25 -4.77 -12.85
C ALA A 100 7.35 -6.28 -12.57
N SER A 101 7.56 -6.69 -11.32
CA SER A 101 7.56 -8.09 -10.90
C SER A 101 6.25 -8.79 -11.28
N THR A 102 5.12 -8.15 -11.01
CA THR A 102 3.79 -8.67 -11.34
C THR A 102 3.62 -8.86 -12.85
N SER A 103 4.13 -7.94 -13.66
CA SER A 103 4.09 -8.05 -15.12
C SER A 103 4.94 -9.19 -15.67
N ILE A 104 6.05 -9.53 -14.98
CA ILE A 104 7.02 -10.55 -15.42
C ILE A 104 6.67 -11.95 -14.90
N ALA A 105 6.54 -12.09 -13.58
CA ALA A 105 6.34 -13.37 -12.90
C ALA A 105 4.85 -13.65 -12.60
N GLY A 106 4.00 -12.64 -12.75
CA GLY A 106 2.60 -12.71 -12.39
C GLY A 106 2.34 -12.48 -10.90
N MET A 107 1.11 -12.15 -10.59
CA MET A 107 0.66 -11.80 -9.24
C MET A 107 0.86 -12.95 -8.24
N ALA A 108 0.70 -14.20 -8.69
CA ALA A 108 0.87 -15.41 -7.87
C ALA A 108 2.28 -15.57 -7.27
N VAL A 109 3.29 -14.99 -7.91
CA VAL A 109 4.69 -15.03 -7.44
C VAL A 109 5.07 -13.72 -6.76
N ALA A 110 4.73 -12.59 -7.40
CA ALA A 110 5.13 -11.27 -6.94
C ALA A 110 4.54 -10.92 -5.56
N PHE A 111 3.25 -11.18 -5.35
CA PHE A 111 2.56 -10.80 -4.11
C PHE A 111 3.02 -11.60 -2.88
N PRO A 112 3.07 -12.95 -2.87
CA PRO A 112 3.56 -13.68 -1.71
C PRO A 112 4.96 -13.25 -1.29
N LEU A 113 5.84 -13.01 -2.24
CA LEU A 113 7.21 -12.60 -1.96
C LEU A 113 7.28 -11.12 -1.56
N GLY A 114 6.77 -10.21 -2.39
CA GLY A 114 6.90 -8.77 -2.16
C GLY A 114 6.09 -8.31 -0.95
N VAL A 115 4.79 -8.60 -0.92
CA VAL A 115 3.90 -8.16 0.16
C VAL A 115 4.17 -8.91 1.46
N GLY A 116 4.48 -10.23 1.39
CA GLY A 116 4.83 -11.01 2.58
C GLY A 116 6.08 -10.50 3.27
N ILE A 117 7.15 -10.20 2.51
CA ILE A 117 8.38 -9.60 3.06
C ILE A 117 8.10 -8.19 3.59
N ALA A 118 7.35 -7.36 2.85
CA ALA A 118 6.97 -6.02 3.28
C ALA A 118 6.19 -6.05 4.60
N LEU A 119 5.28 -7.02 4.78
CA LEU A 119 4.55 -7.20 6.02
C LEU A 119 5.48 -7.51 7.20
N VAL A 120 6.27 -8.58 7.10
CA VAL A 120 7.13 -9.03 8.22
C VAL A 120 8.15 -7.96 8.60
N MET A 121 8.91 -7.47 7.62
CA MET A 121 9.94 -6.45 7.86
C MET A 121 9.34 -5.09 8.21
N GLY A 122 8.19 -4.72 7.65
CA GLY A 122 7.53 -3.46 7.95
C GLY A 122 6.95 -3.44 9.36
N VAL A 123 6.39 -4.55 9.85
CA VAL A 123 5.98 -4.67 11.26
C VAL A 123 7.20 -4.56 12.17
N LEU A 124 8.29 -5.24 11.84
CA LEU A 124 9.54 -5.15 12.60
C LEU A 124 10.07 -3.71 12.66
N ASN A 125 10.15 -3.04 11.52
CA ASN A 125 10.62 -1.66 11.44
C ASN A 125 9.75 -0.71 12.28
N ASN A 126 8.41 -0.84 12.20
CA ASN A 126 7.51 -0.01 12.99
C ASN A 126 7.59 -0.31 14.49
N LEU A 127 7.76 -1.57 14.90
CA LEU A 127 7.98 -1.93 16.32
C LEU A 127 9.28 -1.37 16.88
N LEU A 128 10.35 -1.36 16.09
CA LEU A 128 11.66 -0.87 16.53
C LEU A 128 11.73 0.65 16.57
N LEU A 129 11.12 1.33 15.60
CA LEU A 129 11.20 2.79 15.47
C LEU A 129 10.07 3.52 16.20
N HIS A 130 8.91 2.90 16.34
CA HIS A 130 7.71 3.48 16.94
C HIS A 130 7.05 2.47 17.91
N PRO A 131 7.74 2.08 18.99
CA PRO A 131 7.20 1.13 19.97
C PRO A 131 6.00 1.74 20.70
N VAL A 132 5.00 0.90 20.97
CA VAL A 132 3.80 1.29 21.74
C VAL A 132 3.80 0.53 23.06
N ALA A 133 3.70 1.24 24.18
CA ALA A 133 3.65 0.64 25.50
C ALA A 133 2.37 -0.21 25.66
N GLY A 134 2.51 -1.40 26.27
CA GLY A 134 1.38 -2.29 26.52
C GLY A 134 0.95 -3.16 25.32
N GLN A 135 1.50 -2.95 24.14
CA GLN A 135 1.17 -3.76 22.96
C GLN A 135 1.61 -5.23 23.15
N ASN A 136 0.71 -6.17 22.90
CA ASN A 136 1.03 -7.60 22.95
C ASN A 136 1.77 -8.06 21.67
N THR A 137 3.10 -7.97 21.71
CA THR A 137 3.96 -8.32 20.56
C THR A 137 3.87 -9.80 20.19
N ALA A 138 3.57 -10.70 21.11
CA ALA A 138 3.40 -12.12 20.82
C ALA A 138 2.16 -12.37 19.95
N LEU A 139 1.02 -11.75 20.29
CA LEU A 139 -0.20 -11.81 19.46
C LEU A 139 0.00 -11.14 18.11
N LEU A 140 0.74 -10.01 18.05
CA LEU A 140 1.06 -9.34 16.80
C LEU A 140 1.85 -10.26 15.87
N TRP A 141 2.92 -10.90 16.37
CA TRP A 141 3.73 -11.81 15.56
C TRP A 141 2.99 -13.09 15.17
N LEU A 142 2.13 -13.62 16.05
CA LEU A 142 1.24 -14.72 15.69
C LEU A 142 0.34 -14.33 14.52
N GLY A 143 -0.29 -13.15 14.60
CA GLY A 143 -1.13 -12.64 13.54
C GLY A 143 -0.39 -12.44 12.22
N VAL A 144 0.80 -11.83 12.26
CA VAL A 144 1.68 -11.67 11.10
C VAL A 144 2.03 -13.02 10.46
N ALA A 145 2.41 -14.03 11.26
CA ALA A 145 2.73 -15.37 10.77
C ALA A 145 1.53 -16.01 10.05
N LEU A 146 0.33 -15.90 10.62
CA LEU A 146 -0.90 -16.43 10.02
C LEU A 146 -1.24 -15.73 8.70
N VAL A 147 -1.09 -14.39 8.63
CA VAL A 147 -1.31 -13.63 7.39
C VAL A 147 -0.28 -14.00 6.33
N VAL A 148 0.99 -14.18 6.69
CA VAL A 148 2.03 -14.65 5.74
C VAL A 148 1.69 -16.03 5.20
N LEU A 149 1.27 -16.96 6.03
CA LEU A 149 0.84 -18.28 5.59
C LEU A 149 -0.38 -18.21 4.65
N ALA A 150 -1.33 -17.32 4.94
CA ALA A 150 -2.46 -17.06 4.05
C ALA A 150 -2.02 -16.54 2.68
N ILE A 151 -1.08 -15.58 2.66
CA ILE A 151 -0.50 -15.02 1.41
C ILE A 151 0.20 -16.12 0.60
N VAL A 152 0.93 -17.02 1.26
CA VAL A 152 1.56 -18.18 0.61
C VAL A 152 0.52 -19.13 0.03
N CYS A 153 -0.55 -19.45 0.77
CA CYS A 153 -1.65 -20.27 0.26
C CYS A 153 -2.29 -19.65 -0.99
N ASN A 154 -2.51 -18.33 -0.99
CA ASN A 154 -3.02 -17.60 -2.16
C ASN A 154 -2.07 -17.70 -3.36
N GLY A 155 -0.77 -17.51 -3.13
CA GLY A 155 0.25 -17.63 -4.17
C GLY A 155 0.30 -19.03 -4.81
N VAL A 156 0.23 -20.08 -3.97
CA VAL A 156 0.21 -21.46 -4.44
C VAL A 156 -1.09 -21.76 -5.22
N ALA A 157 -2.25 -21.31 -4.73
CA ALA A 157 -3.53 -21.48 -5.41
C ALA A 157 -3.52 -20.81 -6.80
N SER A 158 -3.08 -19.56 -6.87
CA SER A 158 -2.98 -18.79 -8.12
C SER A 158 -1.95 -19.40 -9.09
N GLY A 159 -0.82 -19.89 -8.59
CA GLY A 159 0.20 -20.58 -9.38
C GLY A 159 -0.32 -21.86 -10.06
N LYS A 160 -1.19 -22.61 -9.38
CA LYS A 160 -1.80 -23.83 -9.93
C LYS A 160 -2.80 -23.54 -11.07
N VAL A 161 -3.43 -22.37 -11.07
CA VAL A 161 -4.40 -21.97 -12.12
C VAL A 161 -3.71 -21.31 -13.30
N SER A 162 -2.69 -20.53 -13.06
CA SER A 162 -1.95 -19.83 -14.13
C SER A 162 -1.19 -20.78 -15.07
N GLY A 163 -1.27 -22.08 -14.83
CA GLY A 163 -0.77 -23.23 -15.56
C GLY A 163 0.29 -22.94 -16.59
N GLY A 164 1.56 -23.16 -16.30
CA GLY A 164 2.37 -23.21 -17.42
C GLY A 164 3.77 -22.70 -17.36
N GLN A 165 4.50 -23.18 -18.25
CA GLN A 165 5.84 -22.91 -18.68
C GLN A 165 6.09 -21.41 -18.81
N LYS A 166 6.48 -20.78 -17.73
CA LYS A 166 7.13 -19.47 -17.80
C LYS A 166 8.63 -19.71 -17.97
N ASP A 167 9.21 -19.02 -18.93
CA ASP A 167 10.65 -18.95 -19.13
C ASP A 167 11.34 -18.77 -17.76
N ALA A 168 12.19 -19.72 -17.40
CA ALA A 168 12.82 -19.76 -16.07
C ALA A 168 13.65 -18.50 -15.79
N ALA A 169 14.25 -17.89 -16.81
CA ALA A 169 15.03 -16.66 -16.70
C ALA A 169 14.12 -15.45 -16.39
N LYS A 170 12.96 -15.34 -17.05
CA LYS A 170 11.95 -14.32 -16.76
C LYS A 170 11.41 -14.48 -15.35
N ASN A 171 11.09 -15.71 -14.95
CA ASN A 171 10.57 -15.98 -13.61
C ASN A 171 11.58 -15.58 -12.52
N ARG A 172 12.87 -15.89 -12.70
CA ARG A 172 13.95 -15.48 -11.79
C ARG A 172 14.04 -13.94 -11.66
N LYS A 173 13.96 -13.20 -12.78
CA LYS A 173 13.96 -11.74 -12.78
C LYS A 173 12.78 -11.19 -11.97
N GLY A 174 11.57 -11.71 -12.18
CA GLY A 174 10.38 -11.31 -11.42
C GLY A 174 10.50 -11.57 -9.92
N ILE A 175 11.04 -12.74 -9.54
CA ILE A 175 11.31 -13.09 -8.14
C ILE A 175 12.27 -12.09 -7.49
N ILE A 176 13.40 -11.79 -8.13
CA ILE A 176 14.37 -10.83 -7.60
C ILE A 176 13.74 -9.44 -7.42
N LEU A 177 12.96 -8.99 -8.40
CA LEU A 177 12.25 -7.71 -8.31
C LEU A 177 11.24 -7.71 -7.16
N ALA A 178 10.50 -8.80 -6.92
CA ALA A 178 9.58 -8.91 -5.79
C ALA A 178 10.30 -8.86 -4.45
N LEU A 179 11.41 -9.58 -4.31
CA LEU A 179 12.22 -9.58 -3.08
C LEU A 179 12.73 -8.17 -2.77
N VAL A 180 13.36 -7.51 -3.75
CA VAL A 180 13.88 -6.14 -3.58
C VAL A 180 12.73 -5.16 -3.29
N ALA A 181 11.61 -5.27 -4.00
CA ALA A 181 10.43 -4.45 -3.77
C ALA A 181 9.90 -4.59 -2.34
N GLY A 182 9.76 -5.83 -1.84
CA GLY A 182 9.28 -6.10 -0.49
C GLY A 182 10.20 -5.54 0.60
N ILE A 183 11.52 -5.74 0.46
CA ILE A 183 12.52 -5.18 1.39
C ILE A 183 12.43 -3.65 1.40
N VAL A 184 12.48 -3.01 0.24
CA VAL A 184 12.43 -1.54 0.14
C VAL A 184 11.10 -1.00 0.65
N MET A 185 9.98 -1.63 0.31
CA MET A 185 8.64 -1.22 0.74
C MET A 185 8.48 -1.27 2.26
N SER A 186 9.17 -2.17 2.95
CA SER A 186 9.04 -2.34 4.40
C SER A 186 9.42 -1.09 5.22
N PHE A 187 10.15 -0.16 4.65
CA PHE A 187 10.63 1.03 5.36
C PHE A 187 9.72 2.25 5.23
N PHE A 188 8.86 2.32 4.19
CA PHE A 188 8.21 3.59 3.85
C PHE A 188 7.34 4.17 4.97
N SER A 189 6.52 3.36 5.64
CA SER A 189 5.62 3.85 6.69
C SER A 189 6.38 4.31 7.92
N ALA A 190 7.36 3.55 8.37
CA ALA A 190 8.19 3.91 9.51
C ALA A 190 8.98 5.21 9.26
N LEU A 191 9.47 5.43 8.03
CA LEU A 191 10.11 6.68 7.62
C LEU A 191 9.12 7.86 7.67
N VAL A 192 7.91 7.69 7.13
CA VAL A 192 6.87 8.74 7.19
C VAL A 192 6.53 9.10 8.63
N TYR A 193 6.40 8.10 9.49
CA TYR A 193 6.06 8.31 10.90
C TYR A 193 7.14 9.05 11.70
N ASN A 194 8.40 9.04 11.27
CA ASN A 194 9.43 9.91 11.87
C ASN A 194 9.12 11.41 11.73
N GLY A 195 8.35 11.81 10.71
CA GLY A 195 7.91 13.20 10.52
C GLY A 195 6.62 13.55 11.27
N VAL A 196 5.87 12.56 11.76
CA VAL A 196 4.56 12.71 12.39
C VAL A 196 4.66 12.55 13.90
N ASP A 197 3.87 13.30 14.66
CA ASP A 197 3.71 13.06 16.10
C ASP A 197 2.61 12.03 16.34
N LEU A 198 3.01 10.75 16.43
CA LEU A 198 2.05 9.64 16.61
C LEU A 198 1.37 9.65 17.99
N GLU A 199 1.98 10.28 18.98
CA GLU A 199 1.45 10.28 20.36
C GLU A 199 0.36 11.32 20.55
N ASN A 200 0.41 12.44 19.81
CA ASN A 200 -0.51 13.54 20.04
C ASN A 200 -0.94 14.26 18.75
N PHE A 201 -1.94 13.71 18.07
CA PHE A 201 -2.51 14.36 16.88
C PHE A 201 -3.33 15.62 17.20
N ALA A 202 -3.85 15.75 18.43
CA ALA A 202 -4.62 16.93 18.84
C ALA A 202 -3.75 18.17 19.01
N ALA A 203 -2.54 18.00 19.55
CA ALA A 203 -1.57 19.07 19.75
C ALA A 203 -0.16 18.58 19.41
N PRO A 204 0.14 18.32 18.12
CA PRO A 204 1.43 17.77 17.72
C PRO A 204 2.57 18.70 18.09
N ALA A 205 3.74 18.13 18.45
CA ALA A 205 4.95 18.86 18.76
C ALA A 205 5.33 19.84 17.63
N ALA A 206 6.01 20.92 17.99
CA ALA A 206 6.49 21.90 17.02
C ALA A 206 7.42 21.23 15.98
N GLY A 207 7.21 21.55 14.71
CA GLY A 207 7.96 20.98 13.59
C GLY A 207 7.47 19.63 13.10
N LYS A 208 6.72 18.85 13.89
CA LYS A 208 6.07 17.61 13.46
C LYS A 208 4.79 17.93 12.67
N VAL A 209 4.44 17.04 11.75
CA VAL A 209 3.25 17.21 10.91
C VAL A 209 2.11 16.29 11.33
N THR A 210 0.88 16.70 11.01
CA THR A 210 -0.33 15.86 11.15
C THR A 210 -0.37 14.79 10.06
N PRO A 211 -1.17 13.72 10.24
CA PRO A 211 -1.36 12.71 9.20
C PRO A 211 -1.82 13.26 7.85
N TYR A 212 -2.62 14.33 7.86
CA TYR A 212 -3.13 14.97 6.65
C TYR A 212 -2.04 15.70 5.87
N THR A 213 -1.23 16.47 6.58
CA THR A 213 -0.06 17.14 5.99
C THR A 213 0.97 16.13 5.51
N ALA A 214 1.23 15.08 6.31
CA ALA A 214 2.09 13.97 5.90
C ALA A 214 1.61 13.32 4.60
N MET A 215 0.30 13.09 4.44
CA MET A 215 -0.24 12.49 3.21
C MET A 215 -0.04 13.40 1.98
N VAL A 216 -0.17 14.72 2.12
CA VAL A 216 0.10 15.67 1.02
C VAL A 216 1.59 15.66 0.67
N ILE A 217 2.48 15.81 1.64
CA ILE A 217 3.94 15.79 1.41
C ILE A 217 4.36 14.45 0.79
N PHE A 218 3.82 13.34 1.30
CA PHE A 218 4.06 12.00 0.75
C PHE A 218 3.62 11.89 -0.71
N SER A 219 2.39 12.27 -1.03
CA SER A 219 1.88 12.17 -2.40
C SER A 219 2.66 13.06 -3.38
N LEU A 220 3.07 14.25 -2.94
CA LEU A 220 3.96 15.13 -3.73
C LEU A 220 5.35 14.50 -3.87
N GLY A 221 5.89 13.85 -2.84
CA GLY A 221 7.16 13.14 -2.90
C GLY A 221 7.12 11.96 -3.88
N VAL A 222 6.01 11.21 -3.90
CA VAL A 222 5.77 10.17 -4.90
C VAL A 222 5.71 10.78 -6.30
N PHE A 223 4.99 11.87 -6.50
CA PHE A 223 4.88 12.55 -7.78
C PHE A 223 6.23 13.06 -8.29
N LEU A 224 6.99 13.75 -7.45
CA LEU A 224 8.30 14.30 -7.82
C LEU A 224 9.32 13.20 -8.14
N SER A 225 9.38 12.16 -7.30
CA SER A 225 10.27 11.02 -7.57
C SER A 225 9.82 10.21 -8.81
N ASN A 226 8.53 10.20 -9.12
CA ASN A 226 8.00 9.54 -10.30
C ASN A 226 8.49 10.19 -11.61
N ILE A 227 8.75 11.51 -11.61
CA ILE A 227 9.34 12.22 -12.75
C ILE A 227 10.67 11.56 -13.14
N VAL A 228 11.47 11.14 -12.17
CA VAL A 228 12.76 10.49 -12.43
C VAL A 228 12.58 8.99 -12.65
N VAL A 229 12.02 8.30 -11.65
CA VAL A 229 11.99 6.83 -11.59
C VAL A 229 11.14 6.26 -12.73
N ASN A 230 9.91 6.74 -12.90
CA ASN A 230 9.03 6.22 -13.94
C ASN A 230 9.48 6.61 -15.35
N THR A 231 10.09 7.79 -15.53
CA THR A 231 10.68 8.18 -16.84
C THR A 231 11.81 7.24 -17.23
N ILE A 232 12.63 6.80 -16.26
CA ILE A 232 13.67 5.80 -16.53
C ILE A 232 13.02 4.47 -16.94
N VAL A 233 11.99 4.04 -16.23
CA VAL A 233 11.27 2.79 -16.50
C VAL A 233 10.53 2.86 -17.84
N MET A 234 9.94 3.99 -18.21
CA MET A 234 9.34 4.21 -19.54
C MET A 234 10.34 4.04 -20.67
N LYS A 235 11.55 4.59 -20.51
CA LYS A 235 12.63 4.51 -21.51
C LYS A 235 13.34 3.14 -21.53
N LYS A 236 13.46 2.49 -20.36
CA LYS A 236 14.11 1.20 -20.18
C LYS A 236 13.20 0.27 -19.36
N PRO A 237 12.09 -0.20 -19.96
CA PRO A 237 11.12 -1.00 -19.22
C PRO A 237 11.70 -2.34 -18.79
N PHE A 238 11.20 -2.85 -17.68
CA PHE A 238 11.57 -4.19 -17.22
C PHE A 238 11.07 -5.28 -18.17
N VAL A 239 9.98 -5.00 -18.91
CA VAL A 239 9.35 -5.91 -19.88
C VAL A 239 8.66 -5.10 -20.98
N GLY A 240 8.74 -5.59 -22.22
CA GLY A 240 8.14 -4.97 -23.41
C GLY A 240 8.96 -3.79 -23.96
N GLU A 241 8.38 -3.10 -24.94
CA GLU A 241 9.02 -1.97 -25.63
C GLU A 241 8.91 -0.68 -24.80
N PRO A 242 9.84 0.28 -24.99
CA PRO A 242 9.74 1.60 -24.38
C PRO A 242 8.40 2.30 -24.69
N VAL A 243 7.93 3.11 -23.75
CA VAL A 243 6.76 3.98 -23.93
C VAL A 243 7.17 5.45 -23.79
N THR A 244 6.36 6.34 -24.37
CA THR A 244 6.68 7.76 -24.47
C THR A 244 5.62 8.63 -23.83
N TYR A 245 5.97 9.86 -23.47
CA TYR A 245 5.01 10.87 -23.01
C TYR A 245 3.98 11.24 -24.08
N SER A 246 4.35 11.17 -25.37
CA SER A 246 3.38 11.37 -26.47
C SER A 246 2.27 10.33 -26.40
N GLN A 247 2.59 9.07 -26.11
CA GLN A 247 1.59 8.01 -25.90
C GLN A 247 0.73 8.30 -24.67
N TYR A 248 1.32 8.82 -23.60
CA TYR A 248 0.57 9.21 -22.42
C TYR A 248 -0.47 10.29 -22.74
N PHE A 249 -0.06 11.38 -23.36
CA PHE A 249 -0.96 12.50 -23.73
C PHE A 249 -1.96 12.15 -24.84
N ALA A 250 -1.70 11.09 -25.62
CA ALA A 250 -2.64 10.57 -26.62
C ALA A 250 -3.72 9.66 -25.99
N GLY A 251 -3.65 9.38 -24.69
CA GLY A 251 -4.65 8.60 -23.95
C GLY A 251 -6.03 9.27 -23.97
N ASN A 252 -7.09 8.48 -23.89
CA ASN A 252 -8.43 9.04 -23.77
C ASN A 252 -8.74 9.40 -22.30
N PHE A 253 -9.60 10.40 -22.10
CA PHE A 253 -9.96 10.92 -20.79
C PHE A 253 -10.48 9.83 -19.81
N LYS A 254 -11.26 8.86 -20.31
CA LYS A 254 -11.77 7.76 -19.49
C LYS A 254 -10.66 6.87 -18.94
N THR A 255 -9.62 6.62 -19.74
CA THR A 255 -8.46 5.83 -19.29
C THR A 255 -7.70 6.54 -18.19
N HIS A 256 -7.45 7.86 -18.37
CA HIS A 256 -6.82 8.68 -17.33
C HIS A 256 -7.64 8.70 -16.03
N LEU A 257 -8.98 8.89 -16.12
CA LEU A 257 -9.86 8.84 -14.94
C LEU A 257 -9.77 7.51 -14.19
N VAL A 258 -9.70 6.38 -14.89
CA VAL A 258 -9.56 5.07 -14.26
C VAL A 258 -8.23 4.97 -13.49
N GLY A 259 -7.14 5.51 -14.04
CA GLY A 259 -5.86 5.58 -13.35
C GLY A 259 -5.91 6.48 -12.11
N MET A 260 -6.46 7.69 -12.25
CA MET A 260 -6.64 8.63 -11.13
C MET A 260 -7.53 8.04 -10.01
N LEU A 261 -8.59 7.31 -10.37
CA LEU A 261 -9.43 6.60 -9.40
C LEU A 261 -8.60 5.57 -8.60
N GLY A 262 -7.70 4.85 -9.25
CA GLY A 262 -6.78 3.94 -8.58
C GLY A 262 -5.92 4.64 -7.54
N GLY A 263 -5.37 5.79 -7.90
CA GLY A 263 -4.58 6.63 -6.99
C GLY A 263 -5.40 7.19 -5.82
N ALA A 264 -6.63 7.64 -6.10
CA ALA A 264 -7.53 8.13 -5.06
C ALA A 264 -7.94 7.02 -4.06
N ILE A 265 -8.25 5.82 -4.55
CA ILE A 265 -8.57 4.66 -3.70
C ILE A 265 -7.36 4.32 -2.81
N TRP A 266 -6.17 4.19 -3.39
CA TRP A 266 -4.97 3.89 -2.62
C TRP A 266 -4.65 5.01 -1.62
N GLY A 267 -4.79 6.26 -2.05
CA GLY A 267 -4.59 7.46 -1.23
C GLY A 267 -5.53 7.52 -0.03
N LEU A 268 -6.82 7.18 -0.21
CA LEU A 268 -7.78 7.06 0.88
C LEU A 268 -7.30 6.01 1.91
N GLY A 269 -6.94 4.82 1.45
CA GLY A 269 -6.43 3.78 2.33
C GLY A 269 -5.20 4.24 3.13
N THR A 270 -4.24 4.89 2.47
CA THR A 270 -3.02 5.37 3.12
C THR A 270 -3.28 6.48 4.12
N ALA A 271 -4.14 7.43 3.78
CA ALA A 271 -4.54 8.49 4.71
C ALA A 271 -5.22 7.93 5.96
N LEU A 272 -6.15 6.97 5.81
CA LEU A 272 -6.79 6.30 6.94
C LEU A 272 -5.81 5.49 7.78
N ASN A 273 -4.81 4.86 7.14
CA ASN A 273 -3.72 4.18 7.84
C ASN A 273 -2.91 5.16 8.72
N TYR A 274 -2.52 6.31 8.17
CA TYR A 274 -1.78 7.32 8.93
C TYR A 274 -2.62 7.92 10.06
N ILE A 275 -3.90 8.23 9.82
CA ILE A 275 -4.82 8.75 10.84
C ILE A 275 -5.03 7.74 11.99
N SER A 276 -5.02 6.44 11.68
CA SER A 276 -5.22 5.38 12.67
C SER A 276 -3.97 5.05 13.47
N ALA A 277 -2.77 5.35 12.95
CA ALA A 277 -1.51 4.91 13.52
C ALA A 277 -1.25 5.46 14.94
N GLY A 278 -1.73 6.67 15.24
CA GLY A 278 -1.60 7.25 16.58
C GLY A 278 -2.38 6.48 17.66
N THR A 279 -3.57 5.97 17.31
CA THR A 279 -4.46 5.27 18.26
C THR A 279 -4.27 3.75 18.24
N ALA A 280 -4.07 3.16 17.06
CA ALA A 280 -3.87 1.70 16.93
C ALA A 280 -2.39 1.29 17.06
N GLY A 281 -1.48 2.23 17.03
CA GLY A 281 -0.05 1.98 16.92
C GLY A 281 0.41 1.75 15.49
N ALA A 282 1.63 2.18 15.17
CA ALA A 282 2.20 2.10 13.83
C ALA A 282 2.28 0.66 13.29
N ALA A 283 2.74 -0.29 14.14
CA ALA A 283 2.89 -1.69 13.76
C ALA A 283 1.54 -2.39 13.50
N VAL A 284 0.53 -2.17 14.34
CA VAL A 284 -0.82 -2.75 14.18
C VAL A 284 -1.52 -2.16 12.96
N SER A 285 -1.50 -0.83 12.82
CA SER A 285 -2.07 -0.14 11.66
C SER A 285 -1.48 -0.65 10.33
N TYR A 286 -0.15 -0.75 10.27
CA TYR A 286 0.55 -1.27 9.11
C TYR A 286 0.17 -2.73 8.82
N ALA A 287 0.22 -3.59 9.86
CA ALA A 287 -0.08 -5.01 9.72
C ALA A 287 -1.51 -5.28 9.23
N LEU A 288 -2.51 -4.54 9.75
CA LEU A 288 -3.90 -4.65 9.31
C LEU A 288 -4.06 -4.22 7.84
N GLY A 289 -3.42 -3.10 7.45
CA GLY A 289 -3.41 -2.66 6.05
C GLY A 289 -2.82 -3.71 5.10
N GLN A 290 -1.78 -4.42 5.53
CA GLN A 290 -1.15 -5.49 4.76
C GLN A 290 -2.01 -6.77 4.64
N GLY A 291 -3.20 -6.81 5.24
CA GLY A 291 -4.26 -7.77 4.89
C GLY A 291 -4.87 -7.57 3.49
N ALA A 292 -4.48 -6.54 2.77
CA ALA A 292 -4.91 -6.22 1.40
C ALA A 292 -4.94 -7.40 0.42
N PRO A 293 -4.01 -8.37 0.45
CA PRO A 293 -4.10 -9.56 -0.41
C PRO A 293 -5.35 -10.41 -0.19
N MET A 294 -5.96 -10.39 0.99
CA MET A 294 -7.24 -11.05 1.22
C MET A 294 -8.35 -10.42 0.35
N ILE A 295 -8.38 -9.10 0.30
CA ILE A 295 -9.36 -8.36 -0.51
C ILE A 295 -9.10 -8.57 -2.00
N ALA A 296 -7.83 -8.56 -2.42
CA ALA A 296 -7.45 -8.88 -3.80
C ALA A 296 -7.87 -10.30 -4.19
N ALA A 297 -7.74 -11.27 -3.27
CA ALA A 297 -8.23 -12.63 -3.48
C ALA A 297 -9.76 -12.70 -3.59
N ILE A 298 -10.50 -11.93 -2.78
CA ILE A 298 -11.97 -11.82 -2.89
C ILE A 298 -12.35 -11.33 -4.30
N TRP A 299 -11.70 -10.26 -4.79
CA TRP A 299 -11.90 -9.80 -6.17
C TRP A 299 -11.62 -10.88 -7.20
N GLY A 300 -10.48 -11.58 -7.08
CA GLY A 300 -10.07 -12.65 -7.99
C GLY A 300 -11.06 -13.83 -8.01
N VAL A 301 -11.46 -14.30 -6.83
CA VAL A 301 -12.34 -15.48 -6.69
C VAL A 301 -13.77 -15.16 -7.11
N PHE A 302 -14.36 -14.09 -6.58
CA PHE A 302 -15.80 -13.87 -6.69
C PHE A 302 -16.19 -12.96 -7.86
N ILE A 303 -15.40 -11.94 -8.17
CA ILE A 303 -15.74 -10.95 -9.20
C ILE A 303 -15.11 -11.33 -10.54
N TRP A 304 -13.78 -11.52 -10.56
CA TRP A 304 -13.06 -11.87 -11.79
C TRP A 304 -13.19 -13.34 -12.17
N LYS A 305 -13.60 -14.20 -11.22
CA LYS A 305 -13.77 -15.65 -11.43
C LYS A 305 -12.51 -16.33 -11.97
N GLU A 306 -11.34 -15.88 -11.51
CA GLU A 306 -10.03 -16.33 -12.01
C GLU A 306 -9.78 -17.83 -11.72
N PHE A 307 -10.46 -18.38 -10.73
CA PHE A 307 -10.34 -19.78 -10.32
C PHE A 307 -11.47 -20.68 -10.87
N LYS A 308 -12.29 -20.17 -11.81
CA LYS A 308 -13.39 -20.96 -12.37
C LYS A 308 -12.86 -22.20 -13.09
N GLY A 309 -13.33 -23.38 -12.68
CA GLY A 309 -12.89 -24.67 -13.25
C GLY A 309 -11.58 -25.21 -12.68
N ALA A 310 -11.02 -24.57 -11.64
CA ALA A 310 -9.80 -25.05 -10.99
C ALA A 310 -10.03 -26.40 -10.27
N PRO A 311 -8.98 -27.22 -10.07
CA PRO A 311 -9.06 -28.46 -9.28
C PRO A 311 -9.52 -28.20 -7.83
N LYS A 312 -10.17 -29.19 -7.21
CA LYS A 312 -10.66 -29.13 -5.83
C LYS A 312 -9.61 -28.65 -4.84
N GLN A 313 -8.35 -29.04 -5.01
CA GLN A 313 -7.22 -28.63 -4.17
C GLN A 313 -7.01 -27.10 -4.13
N VAL A 314 -7.30 -26.41 -5.23
CA VAL A 314 -7.20 -24.94 -5.29
C VAL A 314 -8.26 -24.27 -4.41
N TYR A 315 -9.49 -24.77 -4.46
CA TYR A 315 -10.58 -24.26 -3.60
C TYR A 315 -10.31 -24.57 -2.12
N THR A 316 -9.70 -25.71 -1.80
CA THR A 316 -9.27 -26.02 -0.42
C THR A 316 -8.20 -25.04 0.05
N LEU A 317 -7.18 -24.75 -0.77
CA LEU A 317 -6.16 -23.74 -0.45
C LEU A 317 -6.74 -22.35 -0.24
N LEU A 318 -7.70 -21.94 -1.07
CA LEU A 318 -8.40 -20.66 -0.91
C LEU A 318 -9.22 -20.63 0.39
N GLY A 319 -9.90 -21.71 0.74
CA GLY A 319 -10.62 -21.84 2.02
C GLY A 319 -9.68 -21.70 3.23
N VAL A 320 -8.56 -22.43 3.22
CA VAL A 320 -7.52 -22.34 4.26
C VAL A 320 -6.95 -20.91 4.32
N MET A 321 -6.67 -20.30 3.19
CA MET A 321 -6.20 -18.91 3.09
C MET A 321 -7.16 -17.94 3.81
N PHE A 322 -8.47 -18.00 3.53
CA PHE A 322 -9.42 -17.10 4.17
C PHE A 322 -9.51 -17.32 5.70
N VAL A 323 -9.48 -18.56 6.16
CA VAL A 323 -9.45 -18.87 7.61
C VAL A 323 -8.19 -18.28 8.26
N LEU A 324 -7.03 -18.47 7.64
CA LEU A 324 -5.76 -17.93 8.14
C LEU A 324 -5.75 -16.40 8.15
N PHE A 325 -6.30 -15.72 7.13
CA PHE A 325 -6.45 -14.27 7.15
C PHE A 325 -7.33 -13.79 8.28
N VAL A 326 -8.50 -14.39 8.48
CA VAL A 326 -9.43 -14.00 9.56
C VAL A 326 -8.77 -14.21 10.92
N ALA A 327 -8.16 -15.36 11.17
CA ALA A 327 -7.46 -15.64 12.42
C ALA A 327 -6.28 -14.70 12.65
N GLY A 328 -5.49 -14.45 11.61
CA GLY A 328 -4.33 -13.55 11.68
C GLY A 328 -4.72 -12.11 11.95
N LEU A 329 -5.69 -11.56 11.21
CA LEU A 329 -6.18 -10.20 11.42
C LEU A 329 -6.82 -10.04 12.81
N THR A 330 -7.58 -11.05 13.30
CA THR A 330 -8.12 -11.02 14.66
C THR A 330 -6.99 -10.96 15.70
N SER A 331 -5.93 -11.77 15.55
CA SER A 331 -4.78 -11.74 16.45
C SER A 331 -4.09 -10.38 16.46
N ILE A 332 -3.95 -9.72 15.28
CA ILE A 332 -3.36 -8.39 15.16
C ILE A 332 -4.24 -7.34 15.87
N VAL A 333 -5.56 -7.39 15.71
CA VAL A 333 -6.47 -6.48 16.42
C VAL A 333 -6.34 -6.66 17.94
N MET A 334 -6.33 -7.90 18.41
CA MET A 334 -6.19 -8.19 19.85
C MET A 334 -4.82 -7.79 20.41
N ALA A 335 -3.80 -7.69 19.59
CA ALA A 335 -2.46 -7.25 20.01
C ALA A 335 -2.39 -5.78 20.44
N GLY A 336 -3.31 -4.95 19.97
CA GLY A 336 -3.38 -3.53 20.28
C GLY A 336 -4.46 -3.16 21.32
N MET A 337 -5.22 -4.16 21.82
CA MET A 337 -6.17 -4.00 22.92
C MET A 337 -5.47 -4.12 24.27
#